data_d7ef9ffac02037550cd349b6ab1f434d
#
_entry.id   d7ef9ffac02037550cd349b6ab1f434d
#
_cell.length_a   1.000
_cell.length_b   1.000
_cell.length_c   1.000
_cell.angle_alpha   90.00
_cell.angle_beta   90.00
_cell.angle_gamma   90.00
#
_symmetry.space_group_name_H-M   'P 1'
#
loop_
_entity.id
_entity.type
_entity.pdbx_description
1 polymer ?
#
loop_
_entity_poly.entity_id
_entity_poly.type
_entity_poly.pdbx_seq_one_letter_code
_entity_poly.pdbx_strand_id
1 'polypeptide(L)'
;MPRLDHAAFETPDPDKIASFYERVFGARIVKTEGHPVMAYVGNTAFAFHETDGPGDHVAVRVTDGEREALKRRLDEAGIEWEERDHKIAKGVFFRDPDGRQLEAITYVGGDDPRRP
;
A
#
# COMPACT_ATOMS: atom_id res chain seq x y z
N MET A 1 0.09 10.12 -13.20
CA MET A 1 -1.10 9.28 -13.47
C MET A 1 -1.28 8.27 -12.35
N PRO A 2 -2.41 8.31 -11.61
CA PRO A 2 -2.65 7.33 -10.55
C PRO A 2 -2.74 5.91 -11.10
N ARG A 3 -2.22 4.94 -10.35
CA ARG A 3 -2.31 3.52 -10.71
C ARG A 3 -2.30 2.65 -9.45
N LEU A 4 -2.83 1.45 -9.55
CA LEU A 4 -2.77 0.51 -8.43
C LEU A 4 -1.30 0.21 -8.10
N ASP A 5 -0.96 0.30 -6.82
CA ASP A 5 0.38 -0.01 -6.34
C ASP A 5 0.43 -1.38 -5.68
N HIS A 6 -0.43 -1.61 -4.70
CA HIS A 6 -0.48 -2.88 -4.00
C HIS A 6 -1.82 -3.11 -3.32
N ALA A 7 -2.10 -4.36 -2.99
CA ALA A 7 -3.15 -4.74 -2.06
C ALA A 7 -2.47 -5.22 -0.78
N ALA A 8 -2.90 -4.72 0.36
CA ALA A 8 -2.33 -5.07 1.66
C ALA A 8 -3.31 -5.90 2.47
N PHE A 9 -2.79 -6.99 3.05
CA PHE A 9 -3.57 -7.88 3.88
C PHE A 9 -2.84 -8.13 5.20
N GLU A 10 -3.62 -8.19 6.28
CA GLU A 10 -3.09 -8.66 7.56
C GLU A 10 -3.22 -10.18 7.64
N THR A 11 -2.22 -10.82 8.20
CA THR A 11 -2.18 -12.26 8.33
C THR A 11 -1.39 -12.66 9.58
N PRO A 12 -1.77 -13.75 10.26
CA PRO A 12 -0.97 -14.24 11.40
C PRO A 12 0.39 -14.80 11.00
N ASP A 13 0.59 -15.12 9.73
CA ASP A 13 1.87 -15.68 9.26
C ASP A 13 2.21 -15.14 7.87
N PRO A 14 2.82 -13.93 7.80
CA PRO A 14 3.18 -13.32 6.51
C PRO A 14 4.07 -14.19 5.63
N ASP A 15 5.02 -14.93 6.21
CA ASP A 15 5.94 -15.76 5.43
C ASP A 15 5.20 -16.92 4.76
N LYS A 16 4.29 -17.55 5.47
CA LYS A 16 3.50 -18.66 4.93
C LYS A 16 2.64 -18.21 3.77
N ILE A 17 1.97 -17.07 3.92
CA ILE A 17 1.11 -16.51 2.87
C ILE A 17 1.95 -16.07 1.67
N ALA A 18 3.08 -15.40 1.91
CA ALA A 18 3.98 -14.99 0.83
C ALA A 18 4.45 -16.19 0.00
N SER A 19 4.79 -17.31 0.67
CA SER A 19 5.19 -18.53 -0.03
C SER A 19 4.09 -19.07 -0.94
N PHE A 20 2.84 -18.97 -0.54
CA PHE A 20 1.71 -19.34 -1.39
C PHE A 20 1.67 -18.47 -2.66
N TYR A 21 1.80 -17.16 -2.50
CA TYR A 21 1.79 -16.23 -3.63
C TYR A 21 2.97 -16.46 -4.58
N GLU A 22 4.13 -16.80 -4.02
CA GLU A 22 5.31 -17.16 -4.82
C GLU A 22 5.02 -18.40 -5.69
N ARG A 23 4.43 -19.45 -5.10
CA ARG A 23 4.14 -20.67 -5.83
C ARG A 23 3.07 -20.50 -6.89
N VAL A 24 2.03 -19.72 -6.59
CA VAL A 24 0.84 -19.62 -7.46
C VAL A 24 1.01 -18.57 -8.55
N PHE A 25 1.55 -17.40 -8.21
CA PHE A 25 1.72 -16.30 -9.17
C PHE A 25 3.15 -16.15 -9.68
N GLY A 26 4.10 -16.90 -9.15
CA GLY A 26 5.50 -16.64 -9.44
C GLY A 26 5.98 -15.33 -8.84
N ALA A 27 5.36 -14.88 -7.75
CA ALA A 27 5.70 -13.62 -7.11
C ALA A 27 7.14 -13.62 -6.61
N ARG A 28 7.78 -12.45 -6.69
CA ARG A 28 9.12 -12.25 -6.12
C ARG A 28 8.96 -11.69 -4.71
N ILE A 29 9.44 -12.42 -3.72
CA ILE A 29 9.26 -12.09 -2.32
C ILE A 29 10.44 -11.24 -1.84
N VAL A 30 10.13 -10.10 -1.22
CA VAL A 30 11.13 -9.19 -0.64
C VAL A 30 10.77 -8.94 0.81
N LYS A 31 11.73 -9.16 1.69
CA LYS A 31 11.60 -8.90 3.12
C LYS A 31 12.55 -7.76 3.48
N THR A 32 11.99 -6.67 3.99
CA THR A 32 12.76 -5.50 4.40
C THR A 32 12.41 -5.19 5.85
N GLU A 33 13.43 -5.04 6.70
CA GLU A 33 13.21 -4.74 8.11
C GLU A 33 12.37 -3.46 8.28
N GLY A 34 11.37 -3.52 9.16
CA GLY A 34 10.47 -2.40 9.42
C GLY A 34 9.38 -2.21 8.38
N HIS A 35 9.27 -3.12 7.42
CA HIS A 35 8.25 -3.08 6.36
C HIS A 35 7.53 -4.42 6.25
N PRO A 36 6.32 -4.46 5.64
CA PRO A 36 5.62 -5.72 5.42
C PRO A 36 6.40 -6.62 4.46
N VAL A 37 6.07 -7.91 4.47
CA VAL A 37 6.59 -8.84 3.47
C VAL A 37 5.92 -8.50 2.15
N MET A 38 6.71 -8.24 1.11
CA MET A 38 6.21 -7.87 -0.21
C MET A 38 6.26 -9.05 -1.16
N ALA A 39 5.20 -9.21 -1.95
CA ALA A 39 5.13 -10.19 -3.03
C ALA A 39 4.88 -9.42 -4.33
N TYR A 40 5.89 -9.27 -5.17
CA TYR A 40 5.80 -8.52 -6.42
C TYR A 40 5.33 -9.41 -7.56
N VAL A 41 4.26 -8.98 -8.22
CA VAL A 41 3.65 -9.68 -9.35
C VAL A 41 3.51 -8.68 -10.49
N GLY A 42 4.29 -8.84 -11.56
CA GLY A 42 4.29 -7.88 -12.66
C GLY A 42 4.61 -6.47 -12.17
N ASN A 43 3.78 -5.51 -12.51
CA ASN A 43 3.96 -4.11 -12.09
C ASN A 43 3.19 -3.73 -10.82
N THR A 44 2.66 -4.71 -10.10
CA THR A 44 1.93 -4.50 -8.85
C THR A 44 2.51 -5.37 -7.74
N ALA A 45 1.89 -5.34 -6.56
CA ALA A 45 2.37 -6.09 -5.42
C ALA A 45 1.25 -6.42 -4.44
N PHE A 46 1.52 -7.39 -3.59
CA PHE A 46 0.77 -7.65 -2.36
C PHE A 46 1.69 -7.36 -1.18
N ALA A 47 1.16 -6.75 -0.14
CA ALA A 47 1.88 -6.47 1.10
C ALA A 47 1.24 -7.26 2.23
N PHE A 48 2.04 -8.03 2.98
CA PHE A 48 1.52 -8.85 4.08
C PHE A 48 2.02 -8.31 5.41
N HIS A 49 1.08 -7.75 6.18
CA HIS A 49 1.30 -7.23 7.52
C HIS A 49 0.90 -8.25 8.57
N GLU A 50 1.43 -8.11 9.77
CA GLU A 50 0.95 -8.86 10.93
C GLU A 50 -0.43 -8.34 11.38
N THR A 51 -1.13 -9.13 12.20
CA THR A 51 -2.56 -8.91 12.49
C THR A 51 -2.91 -7.64 13.27
N ASP A 52 -1.94 -6.97 13.85
CA ASP A 52 -2.15 -5.70 14.55
C ASP A 52 -1.60 -4.50 13.76
N GLY A 53 -1.47 -4.66 12.47
CA GLY A 53 -0.97 -3.64 11.55
C GLY A 53 -2.03 -2.63 11.11
N PRO A 54 -1.83 -2.02 9.93
CA PRO A 54 -2.69 -0.92 9.46
C PRO A 54 -4.09 -1.36 8.98
N GLY A 55 -4.36 -2.65 8.93
CA GLY A 55 -5.61 -3.19 8.37
C GLY A 55 -5.50 -3.44 6.87
N ASP A 56 -6.41 -4.29 6.36
CA ASP A 56 -6.48 -4.57 4.93
C ASP A 56 -6.80 -3.30 4.15
N HIS A 57 -6.12 -3.07 3.03
CA HIS A 57 -6.38 -1.91 2.19
C HIS A 57 -5.84 -2.10 0.78
N VAL A 58 -6.30 -1.24 -0.13
CA VAL A 58 -5.76 -1.15 -1.49
C VAL A 58 -5.05 0.19 -1.60
N ALA A 59 -3.84 0.18 -2.12
CA ALA A 59 -3.04 1.38 -2.30
C ALA A 59 -2.98 1.79 -3.78
N VAL A 60 -3.19 3.08 -4.02
CA VAL A 60 -3.09 3.70 -5.34
C VAL A 60 -1.87 4.60 -5.32
N ARG A 61 -0.94 4.40 -6.27
CA ARG A 61 0.24 5.24 -6.38
C ARG A 61 -0.13 6.58 -7.03
N VAL A 62 0.31 7.66 -6.40
CA VAL A 62 0.09 9.03 -6.87
C VAL A 62 1.38 9.83 -6.76
N THR A 63 1.48 10.93 -7.52
CA THR A 63 2.57 11.90 -7.37
C THR A 63 2.30 12.80 -6.16
N ASP A 64 3.30 13.61 -5.75
CA ASP A 64 3.12 14.59 -4.68
C ASP A 64 1.97 15.55 -4.98
N GLY A 65 1.91 16.07 -6.21
CA GLY A 65 0.84 16.97 -6.64
C GLY A 65 -0.53 16.32 -6.61
N GLU A 66 -0.62 15.08 -7.08
CA GLU A 66 -1.86 14.32 -7.06
C GLU A 66 -2.31 14.02 -5.62
N ARG A 67 -1.37 13.74 -4.71
CA ARG A 67 -1.69 13.52 -3.30
C ARG A 67 -2.28 14.77 -2.66
N GLU A 68 -1.69 15.93 -2.90
CA GLU A 68 -2.20 17.20 -2.35
C GLU A 68 -3.57 17.53 -2.92
N ALA A 69 -3.80 17.29 -4.21
CA ALA A 69 -5.11 17.49 -4.84
C ALA A 69 -6.15 16.52 -4.25
N LEU A 70 -5.76 15.29 -3.98
CA LEU A 70 -6.63 14.28 -3.36
C LEU A 70 -7.04 14.71 -1.95
N LYS A 71 -6.12 15.22 -1.14
CA LYS A 71 -6.45 15.74 0.20
C LYS A 71 -7.50 16.83 0.12
N ARG A 72 -7.38 17.77 -0.82
CA ARG A 72 -8.36 18.85 -1.01
C ARG A 72 -9.74 18.28 -1.37
N ARG A 73 -9.79 17.28 -2.26
CA ARG A 73 -11.06 16.65 -2.64
C ARG A 73 -11.70 15.91 -1.47
N LEU A 74 -10.91 15.25 -0.63
CA LEU A 74 -11.41 14.59 0.58
C LEU A 74 -12.00 15.62 1.55
N ASP A 75 -11.30 16.73 1.77
CA ASP A 75 -11.77 17.80 2.64
C ASP A 75 -13.09 18.40 2.12
N GLU A 76 -13.18 18.68 0.83
CA GLU A 76 -14.39 19.21 0.20
C GLU A 76 -15.58 18.23 0.33
N ALA A 77 -15.30 16.95 0.28
CA ALA A 77 -16.33 15.91 0.43
C ALA A 77 -16.66 15.57 1.89
N GLY A 78 -15.96 16.18 2.85
CA GLY A 78 -16.16 15.89 4.28
C GLY A 78 -15.67 14.51 4.69
N ILE A 79 -14.71 13.94 3.97
CA ILE A 79 -14.15 12.61 4.25
C ILE A 79 -12.89 12.77 5.10
N GLU A 80 -12.86 12.09 6.23
CA GLU A 80 -11.69 12.08 7.11
C GLU A 80 -10.55 11.31 6.46
N TRP A 81 -9.33 11.78 6.70
CA TRP A 81 -8.13 11.13 6.21
C TRP A 81 -6.98 11.30 7.20
N GLU A 82 -6.00 10.42 7.11
CA GLU A 82 -4.80 10.43 7.94
C GLU A 82 -3.58 10.22 7.05
N GLU A 83 -2.54 11.04 7.22
CA GLU A 83 -1.28 10.84 6.52
C GLU A 83 -0.28 10.12 7.42
N ARG A 84 0.38 9.11 6.88
CA ARG A 84 1.43 8.36 7.58
C ARG A 84 2.72 8.41 6.78
N ASP A 85 3.83 8.57 7.50
CA ASP A 85 5.17 8.55 6.91
C ASP A 85 5.76 7.15 7.08
N HIS A 86 5.94 6.44 5.96
CA HIS A 86 6.54 5.10 5.94
C HIS A 86 8.05 5.16 5.71
N LYS A 87 8.69 6.33 5.80
CA LYS A 87 10.09 6.62 5.50
C LYS A 87 10.39 6.58 4.00
N ILE A 88 10.12 5.47 3.32
CA ILE A 88 10.32 5.34 1.86
C ILE A 88 9.16 5.95 1.07
N ALA A 89 8.04 6.23 1.73
CA ALA A 89 6.82 6.70 1.10
C ALA A 89 5.95 7.44 2.11
N LYS A 90 5.02 8.25 1.60
CA LYS A 90 3.95 8.85 2.39
C LYS A 90 2.62 8.28 1.91
N GLY A 91 1.77 7.90 2.85
CA GLY A 91 0.45 7.36 2.54
C GLY A 91 -0.65 8.20 3.18
N VAL A 92 -1.69 8.50 2.40
CA VAL A 92 -2.92 9.12 2.89
C VAL A 92 -3.98 8.03 2.94
N PHE A 93 -4.46 7.74 4.15
CA PHE A 93 -5.46 6.69 4.40
C PHE A 93 -6.83 7.32 4.57
N PHE A 94 -7.83 6.73 3.94
CA PHE A 94 -9.22 7.16 4.02
C PHE A 94 -10.12 5.99 3.66
N ARG A 95 -11.44 6.16 3.82
CA ARG A 95 -12.40 5.10 3.52
C ARG A 95 -13.35 5.53 2.42
N ASP A 96 -13.75 4.55 1.59
CA ASP A 96 -14.79 4.78 0.60
C ASP A 96 -16.18 4.76 1.28
N PRO A 97 -17.27 5.06 0.56
CA PRO A 97 -18.62 5.06 1.15
C PRO A 97 -19.07 3.72 1.73
N ASP A 98 -18.51 2.60 1.27
CA ASP A 98 -18.82 1.27 1.81
C ASP A 98 -17.89 0.88 2.97
N GLY A 99 -17.00 1.79 3.39
CA GLY A 99 -16.11 1.57 4.52
C GLY A 99 -14.80 0.86 4.19
N ARG A 100 -14.49 0.64 2.90
CA ARG A 100 -13.21 0.03 2.51
C ARG A 100 -12.08 1.01 2.71
N GLN A 101 -10.99 0.54 3.31
CA GLN A 101 -9.82 1.36 3.52
C GLN A 101 -8.99 1.44 2.25
N LEU A 102 -8.62 2.68 1.90
CA LEU A 102 -7.79 2.98 0.74
C LEU A 102 -6.56 3.77 1.19
N GLU A 103 -5.51 3.65 0.42
CA GLU A 103 -4.30 4.44 0.63
C GLU A 103 -3.89 5.10 -0.69
N ALA A 104 -3.61 6.41 -0.64
CA ALA A 104 -2.92 7.09 -1.75
C ALA A 104 -1.45 7.18 -1.34
N ILE A 105 -0.56 6.45 -2.04
CA ILE A 105 0.84 6.33 -1.66
C ILE A 105 1.74 7.06 -2.66
N THR A 106 2.71 7.81 -2.13
CA THR A 106 3.73 8.50 -2.92
C THR A 106 5.11 8.08 -2.43
N TYR A 107 5.91 7.47 -3.29
CA TYR A 107 7.26 7.07 -2.94
C TYR A 107 8.23 8.23 -3.03
N VAL A 108 9.15 8.31 -2.07
CA VAL A 108 10.26 9.27 -2.12
C VAL A 108 11.12 8.92 -3.34
N GLY A 109 11.32 9.90 -4.24
CA GLY A 109 12.04 9.67 -5.47
C GLY A 109 11.21 9.00 -6.58
N GLY A 110 9.95 8.71 -6.32
CA GLY A 110 8.98 8.24 -7.32
C GLY A 110 8.85 6.73 -7.47
N ASP A 111 9.79 5.93 -6.96
CA ASP A 111 9.77 4.48 -7.11
C ASP A 111 9.89 3.75 -5.78
N ASP A 112 9.29 2.56 -5.71
CA ASP A 112 9.42 1.69 -4.55
C ASP A 112 10.85 1.09 -4.54
N PRO A 113 11.69 1.46 -3.54
CA PRO A 113 13.07 0.98 -3.50
C PRO A 113 13.20 -0.51 -3.17
N ARG A 114 12.11 -1.16 -2.71
CA ARG A 114 12.11 -2.59 -2.39
C ARG A 114 11.87 -3.45 -3.62
N ARG A 115 11.32 -2.86 -4.70
CA ARG A 115 10.97 -3.61 -5.91
C ARG A 115 12.24 -4.19 -6.55
N PRO A 116 12.29 -5.51 -6.79
CA PRO A 116 13.45 -6.16 -7.40
C PRO A 116 13.62 -5.79 -8.86
#